data_f5f2be544f4f7b57c10e00f40c79d37a
#
_entry.id   f5f2be544f4f7b57c10e00f40c79d37a
#
_cell.length_a   1.000
_cell.length_b   1.000
_cell.length_c   1.000
_cell.angle_alpha   90.00
_cell.angle_beta   90.00
_cell.angle_gamma   90.00
#
_symmetry.space_group_name_H-M   'P 1'
#
loop_
_entity.id
_entity.type
_entity.pdbx_description
1 polymer ?
#
loop_
_entity_poly.entity_id
_entity_poly.type
_entity_poly.pdbx_seq_one_letter_code
_entity_poly.pdbx_strand_id
1 'polypeptide(L)'
;MKIHTDFDPAIPIHPGEILQEELAARNWKQKQLAERMGRPIQLVNNIVNGRAGISATTALDLAGIFDTSAQFWMNLDSNYRLAVARHKRAEARAG
;
A
#
# COMPACT_ATOMS: atom_id res chain seq x y z
N MET A 1 -11.25 1.41 15.17
CA MET A 1 -10.38 1.41 14.02
C MET A 1 -9.89 0.03 13.68
N LYS A 2 -9.85 -0.28 12.42
CA LYS A 2 -9.30 -1.54 11.98
C LYS A 2 -7.78 -1.50 12.10
N ILE A 3 -7.22 -2.48 12.76
CA ILE A 3 -5.78 -2.53 12.96
C ILE A 3 -5.26 -3.89 12.53
N HIS A 4 -3.98 -3.95 12.33
CA HIS A 4 -3.33 -5.16 11.87
C HIS A 4 -2.57 -5.87 12.99
N THR A 5 -3.08 -5.75 14.23
CA THR A 5 -2.43 -6.36 15.38
C THR A 5 -2.55 -7.88 15.39
N ASP A 6 -3.62 -8.40 14.79
CA ASP A 6 -3.80 -9.84 14.67
C ASP A 6 -3.30 -10.33 13.31
N PHE A 7 -2.34 -9.61 12.76
CA PHE A 7 -1.73 -9.92 11.49
C PHE A 7 -1.11 -11.32 11.49
N ASP A 8 -1.41 -12.06 10.45
CA ASP A 8 -0.81 -13.36 10.20
C ASP A 8 0.35 -13.18 9.24
N PRO A 9 1.60 -13.46 9.64
CA PRO A 9 2.75 -13.25 8.76
C PRO A 9 2.70 -14.08 7.48
N ALA A 10 1.87 -15.12 7.42
CA ALA A 10 1.69 -15.88 6.18
C ALA A 10 0.81 -15.14 5.17
N ILE A 11 0.10 -14.10 5.59
CA ILE A 11 -0.81 -13.34 4.73
C ILE A 11 -0.24 -11.92 4.59
N PRO A 12 0.38 -11.61 3.46
CA PRO A 12 0.97 -10.28 3.27
C PRO A 12 -0.10 -9.20 3.18
N ILE A 13 0.21 -8.03 3.73
CA ILE A 13 -0.67 -6.87 3.68
C ILE A 13 -0.15 -5.93 2.60
N HIS A 14 -0.98 -5.71 1.58
CA HIS A 14 -0.61 -4.81 0.49
C HIS A 14 -0.72 -3.36 0.95
N PRO A 15 0.22 -2.48 0.54
CA PRO A 15 0.14 -1.05 0.89
C PRO A 15 -1.19 -0.40 0.52
N GLY A 16 -1.88 -0.93 -0.49
CA GLY A 16 -3.19 -0.43 -0.89
C GLY A 16 -4.24 -0.52 0.21
N GLU A 17 -4.11 -1.50 1.09
CA GLU A 17 -5.02 -1.62 2.23
C GLU A 17 -4.83 -0.48 3.21
N ILE A 18 -3.58 -0.12 3.46
CA ILE A 18 -3.26 1.01 4.34
C ILE A 18 -3.71 2.31 3.69
N LEU A 19 -3.48 2.45 2.38
CA LEU A 19 -3.92 3.62 1.66
C LEU A 19 -5.44 3.79 1.75
N GLN A 20 -6.17 2.71 1.61
CA GLN A 20 -7.63 2.75 1.71
C GLN A 20 -8.07 3.17 3.10
N GLU A 21 -7.39 2.71 4.14
CA GLU A 21 -7.68 3.12 5.51
C GLU A 21 -7.45 4.62 5.70
N GLU A 22 -6.37 5.15 5.11
CA GLU A 22 -6.09 6.58 5.19
C GLU A 22 -7.16 7.40 4.49
N LEU A 23 -7.63 6.93 3.34
CA LEU A 23 -8.71 7.59 2.63
C LEU A 23 -10.00 7.58 3.44
N ALA A 24 -10.33 6.43 4.01
CA ALA A 24 -11.54 6.28 4.81
C ALA A 24 -11.51 7.17 6.05
N ALA A 25 -10.36 7.25 6.71
CA ALA A 25 -10.21 8.07 7.90
C ALA A 25 -10.44 9.55 7.62
N ARG A 26 -10.17 9.98 6.39
CA ARG A 26 -10.34 11.37 5.98
C ARG A 26 -11.63 11.60 5.21
N ASN A 27 -12.37 10.54 4.98
CA ASN A 27 -13.58 10.60 4.16
C ASN A 27 -13.26 11.12 2.76
N TRP A 28 -12.15 10.67 2.20
CA TRP A 28 -11.71 11.04 0.86
C TRP A 28 -12.01 9.92 -0.12
N LYS A 29 -12.36 10.32 -1.34
CA LYS A 29 -12.48 9.39 -2.46
C LYS A 29 -11.16 9.30 -3.19
N GLN A 30 -10.98 8.23 -3.96
CA GLN A 30 -9.77 8.04 -4.75
C GLN A 30 -9.51 9.22 -5.68
N LYS A 31 -10.57 9.79 -6.25
CA LYS A 31 -10.45 10.94 -7.13
C LYS A 31 -9.81 12.13 -6.42
N GLN A 32 -10.20 12.36 -5.17
CA GLN A 32 -9.64 13.47 -4.40
C GLN A 32 -8.14 13.27 -4.14
N LEU A 33 -7.74 12.04 -3.85
CA LEU A 33 -6.32 11.75 -3.67
C LEU A 33 -5.56 11.96 -4.98
N ALA A 34 -6.10 11.44 -6.08
CA ALA A 34 -5.46 11.59 -7.39
C ALA A 34 -5.24 13.05 -7.73
N GLU A 35 -6.24 13.89 -7.45
CA GLU A 35 -6.13 15.33 -7.69
C GLU A 35 -5.04 15.95 -6.84
N ARG A 36 -4.95 15.57 -5.57
CA ARG A 36 -3.91 16.11 -4.68
C ARG A 36 -2.52 15.66 -5.10
N MET A 37 -2.41 14.46 -5.66
CA MET A 37 -1.15 13.95 -6.16
C MET A 37 -0.76 14.55 -7.51
N GLY A 38 -1.74 15.09 -8.24
CA GLY A 38 -1.52 15.52 -9.61
C GLY A 38 -1.26 14.32 -10.52
N ARG A 39 -1.90 13.20 -10.25
CA ARG A 39 -1.71 11.95 -10.98
C ARG A 39 -3.05 11.39 -11.44
N PRO A 40 -3.06 10.53 -12.46
CA PRO A 40 -4.30 9.90 -12.91
C PRO A 40 -4.92 9.06 -11.79
N ILE A 41 -6.26 9.05 -11.74
CA ILE A 41 -6.98 8.24 -10.77
C ILE A 41 -6.65 6.76 -10.93
N GLN A 42 -6.29 6.33 -12.14
CA GLN A 42 -5.94 4.95 -12.40
C GLN A 42 -4.78 4.48 -11.52
N LEU A 43 -3.82 5.36 -11.25
CA LEU A 43 -2.71 5.03 -10.37
C LEU A 43 -3.22 4.68 -8.97
N VAL A 44 -4.06 5.54 -8.41
CA VAL A 44 -4.63 5.32 -7.07
C VAL A 44 -5.45 4.05 -7.05
N ASN A 45 -6.29 3.87 -8.05
CA ASN A 45 -7.14 2.68 -8.16
C ASN A 45 -6.32 1.39 -8.19
N ASN A 46 -5.24 1.40 -8.97
CA ASN A 46 -4.38 0.23 -9.09
C ASN A 46 -3.70 -0.11 -7.75
N ILE A 47 -3.28 0.90 -7.01
CA ILE A 47 -2.65 0.67 -5.71
C ILE A 47 -3.67 0.11 -4.72
N VAL A 48 -4.85 0.74 -4.65
CA VAL A 48 -5.89 0.32 -3.71
C VAL A 48 -6.33 -1.11 -3.98
N ASN A 49 -6.38 -1.50 -5.25
CA ASN A 49 -6.82 -2.84 -5.63
C ASN A 49 -5.69 -3.87 -5.68
N GLY A 50 -4.51 -3.50 -5.24
CA GLY A 50 -3.40 -4.43 -5.15
C GLY A 50 -2.73 -4.77 -6.48
N ARG A 51 -2.99 -3.99 -7.53
CA ARG A 51 -2.39 -4.23 -8.85
C ARG A 51 -1.08 -3.50 -9.05
N ALA A 52 -0.78 -2.54 -8.19
CA ALA A 52 0.45 -1.77 -8.27
C ALA A 52 1.00 -1.56 -6.88
N GLY A 53 2.32 -1.50 -6.78
CA GLY A 53 2.99 -1.18 -5.52
C GLY A 53 3.24 0.32 -5.40
N ILE A 54 4.12 0.65 -4.46
CA ILE A 54 4.48 2.04 -4.17
C ILE A 54 5.86 2.31 -4.74
N SER A 55 5.93 3.19 -5.74
CA SER A 55 7.22 3.66 -6.25
C SER A 55 7.74 4.77 -5.33
N ALA A 56 9.02 5.10 -5.49
CA ALA A 56 9.62 6.17 -4.69
C ALA A 56 8.89 7.49 -4.91
N THR A 57 8.51 7.79 -6.15
CA THR A 57 7.78 9.02 -6.45
C THR A 57 6.42 9.03 -5.77
N THR A 58 5.70 7.91 -5.83
CA THR A 58 4.41 7.80 -5.16
C THR A 58 4.57 7.93 -3.64
N ALA A 59 5.62 7.33 -3.08
CA ALA A 59 5.88 7.44 -1.64
C ALA A 59 6.09 8.89 -1.21
N LEU A 60 6.81 9.66 -2.02
CA LEU A 60 7.01 11.08 -1.74
C LEU A 60 5.70 11.86 -1.80
N ASP A 61 4.86 11.55 -2.79
CA ASP A 61 3.54 12.20 -2.90
C ASP A 61 2.69 11.91 -1.66
N LEU A 62 2.60 10.63 -1.29
CA LEU A 62 1.78 10.23 -0.16
C LEU A 62 2.31 10.79 1.17
N ALA A 63 3.62 10.85 1.31
CA ALA A 63 4.25 11.41 2.50
C ALA A 63 3.82 12.85 2.72
N GLY A 64 3.83 13.64 1.65
CA GLY A 64 3.43 15.05 1.74
C GLY A 64 1.95 15.23 2.01
N ILE A 65 1.12 14.37 1.41
CA ILE A 65 -0.33 14.50 1.54
C ILE A 65 -0.83 14.04 2.91
N PHE A 66 -0.28 12.94 3.42
CA PHE A 66 -0.74 12.34 4.67
C PHE A 66 0.13 12.67 5.88
N ASP A 67 1.14 13.50 5.69
CA ASP A 67 2.04 13.89 6.76
C ASP A 67 2.72 12.68 7.41
N THR A 68 3.22 11.80 6.55
CA THR A 68 3.99 10.63 6.95
C THR A 68 5.37 10.73 6.30
N SER A 69 6.23 9.76 6.57
CA SER A 69 7.50 9.71 5.86
C SER A 69 7.33 8.92 4.56
N ALA A 70 8.16 9.23 3.57
CA ALA A 70 8.19 8.44 2.35
C ALA A 70 8.68 7.02 2.65
N GLN A 71 9.60 6.89 3.62
CA GLN A 71 10.13 5.59 4.01
C GLN A 71 9.04 4.67 4.55
N PHE A 72 8.05 5.24 5.25
CA PHE A 72 6.91 4.46 5.74
C PHE A 72 6.23 3.72 4.59
N TRP A 73 5.93 4.44 3.50
CA TRP A 73 5.26 3.85 2.35
C TRP A 73 6.14 2.86 1.62
N MET A 74 7.45 3.18 1.49
CA MET A 74 8.39 2.25 0.87
C MET A 74 8.55 0.97 1.68
N ASN A 75 8.54 1.09 3.01
CA ASN A 75 8.63 -0.09 3.87
C ASN A 75 7.40 -0.99 3.73
N LEU A 76 6.21 -0.39 3.63
CA LEU A 76 5.00 -1.18 3.41
C LEU A 76 5.12 -2.00 2.13
N ASP A 77 5.58 -1.37 1.06
CA ASP A 77 5.73 -2.01 -0.23
C ASP A 77 6.79 -3.10 -0.20
N SER A 78 7.93 -2.79 0.36
CA SER A 78 9.06 -3.72 0.46
C SER A 78 8.68 -4.93 1.31
N ASN A 79 8.03 -4.71 2.44
CA ASN A 79 7.61 -5.80 3.32
C ASN A 79 6.61 -6.71 2.62
N TYR A 80 5.68 -6.13 1.87
CA TYR A 80 4.71 -6.90 1.13
C TYR A 80 5.39 -7.77 0.08
N ARG A 81 6.27 -7.18 -0.73
CA ARG A 81 6.96 -7.93 -1.79
C ARG A 81 7.82 -9.05 -1.22
N LEU A 82 8.47 -8.79 -0.09
CA LEU A 82 9.30 -9.81 0.55
C LEU A 82 8.43 -10.95 1.08
N ALA A 83 7.29 -10.61 1.69
CA ALA A 83 6.37 -11.63 2.20
C ALA A 83 5.82 -12.50 1.08
N VAL A 84 5.46 -11.89 -0.05
CA VAL A 84 4.98 -12.64 -1.23
C VAL A 84 6.08 -13.57 -1.75
N ALA A 85 7.29 -13.06 -1.85
CA ALA A 85 8.41 -13.86 -2.36
C ALA A 85 8.70 -15.05 -1.45
N ARG A 86 8.65 -14.83 -0.14
CA ARG A 86 8.86 -15.91 0.82
C ARG A 86 7.78 -16.97 0.75
N HIS A 87 6.53 -16.51 0.58
CA HIS A 87 5.40 -17.44 0.47
C HIS A 87 5.51 -18.30 -0.78
N LYS A 88 5.84 -17.68 -1.91
CA LYS A 88 6.02 -18.42 -3.16
C LYS A 88 7.16 -19.42 -3.06
N ARG A 89 8.24 -19.03 -2.41
CA ARG A 89 9.37 -19.93 -2.23
C ARG A 89 9.01 -21.13 -1.35
N ALA A 90 8.24 -20.89 -0.30
CA ALA A 90 7.80 -21.96 0.57
C ALA A 90 6.87 -22.92 -0.16
N GLU A 91 5.96 -22.39 -1.00
CA GLU A 91 5.08 -23.23 -1.81
C GLU A 91 5.87 -24.10 -2.78
N ALA A 92 6.87 -23.52 -3.43
CA ALA A 92 7.68 -24.25 -4.39
C ALA A 92 8.44 -25.39 -3.71
N ARG A 93 8.88 -25.17 -2.47
CA ARG A 93 9.61 -26.22 -1.73
C ARG A 93 8.68 -27.29 -1.20
N ALA A 94 7.45 -26.91 -0.89
CA ALA A 94 6.47 -27.86 -0.37
C ALA A 94 5.94 -28.79 -1.45
N GLY A 95 5.93 -28.30 -2.69
CA GLY A 95 5.49 -29.09 -3.83
C GLY A 95 6.55 -30.01 -4.32
#